data_88c2e36e0116cf148cd28aa7ca241f18
#
_entry.id   88c2e36e0116cf148cd28aa7ca241f18
#
_cell.length_a   1.000
_cell.length_b   1.000
_cell.length_c   1.000
_cell.angle_alpha   90.00
_cell.angle_beta   90.00
_cell.angle_gamma   90.00
#
_symmetry.space_group_name_H-M   'P 1'
#
loop_
_entity.id
_entity.type
_entity.pdbx_description
1 polymer ?
#
loop_
_entity_poly.entity_id
_entity_poly.type
_entity_poly.pdbx_seq_one_letter_code
_entity_poly.pdbx_strand_id
1 'polypeptide(L)'
;MVIDTMMRIDLKKALKPKGKIVFNIGWAFNIIEEAAIGGRGGYEHFEDNDSYIFFLAQWFPRMVAYTDYAGWQHKAFLGRGEFTLEFGNYEVAITVPAGHIVSATGELTNASEVLTKAQRQRLAQANTATPVFVVTPQEALANENLTDKPSGSKTWRFNAQRIRDFAWSSSRKFIWDAMLHSQPGAKHDNVLAMSFYPNEAEPAWSQYSTQAVIHTLDIYSRFSFDYPYPTAQSVNTWERGGMEYPMITFNGYRPSVEKKDDSGEEDEAALKTCNCRA
;
A
#
# COMPACT_ATOMS: atom_id res chain seq x y z
N MET A 1 1.86 26.66 -15.95
CA MET A 1 0.77 27.34 -15.23
C MET A 1 0.10 26.33 -14.32
N VAL A 2 -0.12 26.67 -13.05
CA VAL A 2 -0.86 25.84 -12.10
C VAL A 2 -2.20 26.51 -11.83
N ILE A 3 -3.28 25.74 -11.89
CA ILE A 3 -4.65 26.18 -11.59
C ILE A 3 -5.26 25.08 -10.74
N ASP A 4 -5.63 25.41 -9.51
CA ASP A 4 -6.13 24.46 -8.51
C ASP A 4 -5.18 23.24 -8.39
N THR A 5 -5.68 22.05 -8.66
CA THR A 5 -4.90 20.79 -8.62
C THR A 5 -4.30 20.41 -9.97
N MET A 6 -4.37 21.30 -10.97
CA MET A 6 -3.93 21.02 -12.34
C MET A 6 -2.69 21.83 -12.71
N MET A 7 -1.69 21.17 -13.30
CA MET A 7 -0.53 21.83 -13.89
C MET A 7 -0.53 21.65 -15.40
N ARG A 8 -0.59 22.78 -16.13
CA ARG A 8 -0.46 22.82 -17.59
C ARG A 8 0.98 23.16 -17.97
N ILE A 9 1.57 22.34 -18.83
CA ILE A 9 2.91 22.55 -19.40
C ILE A 9 2.75 22.77 -20.91
N ASP A 10 3.05 23.98 -21.37
CA ASP A 10 3.03 24.32 -22.79
C ASP A 10 4.39 23.96 -23.40
N LEU A 11 4.39 23.04 -24.36
CA LEU A 11 5.62 22.59 -25.02
C LEU A 11 6.09 23.64 -26.03
N LYS A 12 7.41 23.94 -26.06
CA LYS A 12 8.02 24.84 -27.05
C LYS A 12 7.85 24.36 -28.50
N LYS A 13 7.78 23.05 -28.69
CA LYS A 13 7.52 22.38 -29.97
C LYS A 13 6.48 21.28 -29.76
N ALA A 14 5.57 21.15 -30.70
CA ALA A 14 4.56 20.10 -30.68
C ALA A 14 5.24 18.71 -30.67
N LEU A 15 4.74 17.80 -29.83
CA LEU A 15 5.16 16.41 -29.80
C LEU A 15 4.57 15.70 -31.04
N LYS A 16 5.43 15.18 -31.91
CA LYS A 16 5.00 14.44 -33.11
C LYS A 16 4.46 13.05 -32.72
N PRO A 17 3.61 12.43 -33.57
CA PRO A 17 3.22 11.04 -33.38
C PRO A 17 4.44 10.13 -33.16
N LYS A 18 4.34 9.22 -32.21
CA LYS A 18 5.44 8.33 -31.74
C LYS A 18 6.65 9.08 -31.15
N GLY A 19 6.56 10.40 -30.97
CA GLY A 19 7.60 11.17 -30.31
C GLY A 19 7.63 10.89 -28.80
N LYS A 20 8.80 11.16 -28.19
CA LYS A 20 9.01 11.06 -26.75
C LYS A 20 9.40 12.41 -26.17
N ILE A 21 8.86 12.74 -25.03
CA ILE A 21 9.29 13.86 -24.20
C ILE A 21 9.70 13.36 -22.83
N VAL A 22 10.74 13.94 -22.26
CA VAL A 22 11.22 13.66 -20.90
C VAL A 22 11.29 14.99 -20.16
N PHE A 23 10.75 15.04 -18.97
CA PHE A 23 10.86 16.21 -18.09
C PHE A 23 10.97 15.75 -16.63
N ASN A 24 11.51 16.60 -15.78
CA ASN A 24 11.60 16.39 -14.34
C ASN A 24 10.67 17.36 -13.63
N ILE A 25 10.02 16.90 -12.59
CA ILE A 25 9.18 17.71 -11.70
C ILE A 25 9.69 17.52 -10.28
N GLY A 26 9.97 18.62 -9.59
CA GLY A 26 10.20 18.63 -8.14
C GLY A 26 8.94 19.13 -7.44
N TRP A 27 8.56 18.44 -6.36
CA TRP A 27 7.45 18.87 -5.51
C TRP A 27 7.77 18.59 -4.05
N ALA A 28 7.07 19.27 -3.16
CA ALA A 28 7.10 19.04 -1.74
C ALA A 28 5.74 19.37 -1.13
N PHE A 29 5.35 18.64 -0.10
CA PHE A 29 4.16 18.90 0.68
C PHE A 29 4.33 18.37 2.11
N ASN A 30 3.57 18.92 3.04
CA ASN A 30 3.53 18.41 4.41
C ASN A 30 2.60 17.20 4.48
N ILE A 31 3.08 16.10 5.05
CA ILE A 31 2.22 14.97 5.40
C ILE A 31 1.43 15.40 6.65
N ILE A 32 0.13 15.34 6.59
CA ILE A 32 -0.78 15.84 7.62
C ILE A 32 -1.39 14.64 8.36
N GLU A 33 -1.75 14.82 9.61
CA GLU A 33 -2.50 13.81 10.33
C GLU A 33 -3.86 13.55 9.66
N GLU A 34 -4.14 12.30 9.33
CA GLU A 34 -5.34 11.95 8.57
C GLU A 34 -6.62 12.29 9.34
N ALA A 35 -6.65 12.03 10.65
CA ALA A 35 -7.80 12.31 11.51
C ALA A 35 -8.26 13.79 11.45
N ALA A 36 -7.33 14.71 11.14
CA ALA A 36 -7.63 16.15 11.04
C ALA A 36 -8.31 16.54 9.74
N ILE A 37 -8.08 15.79 8.64
CA ILE A 37 -8.52 16.18 7.29
C ILE A 37 -9.45 15.15 6.62
N GLY A 38 -9.41 13.89 7.03
CA GLY A 38 -10.19 12.81 6.41
C GLY A 38 -9.81 12.58 4.94
N GLY A 39 -8.51 12.62 4.63
CA GLY A 39 -7.98 12.47 3.27
C GLY A 39 -7.56 11.03 2.94
N ARG A 40 -7.14 10.78 1.69
CA ARG A 40 -6.61 9.50 1.21
C ARG A 40 -5.09 9.39 1.37
N GLY A 41 -4.55 9.97 2.41
CA GLY A 41 -3.13 9.94 2.72
C GLY A 41 -2.81 10.87 3.86
N GLY A 42 -1.83 10.50 4.64
CA GLY A 42 -1.43 11.22 5.82
C GLY A 42 -0.62 10.35 6.76
N TYR A 43 -0.74 10.62 8.03
CA TYR A 43 -0.20 9.76 9.07
C TYR A 43 -1.22 9.56 10.20
N GLU A 44 -1.07 8.44 10.88
CA GLU A 44 -1.65 8.17 12.18
C GLU A 44 -0.54 8.23 13.23
N HIS A 45 -0.80 8.89 14.33
CA HIS A 45 0.15 9.02 15.45
C HIS A 45 -0.29 8.17 16.64
N PHE A 46 0.64 7.43 17.19
CA PHE A 46 0.48 6.62 18.40
C PHE A 46 1.24 7.30 19.55
N GLU A 47 0.50 7.96 20.43
CA GLU A 47 1.08 8.79 21.50
C GLU A 47 1.92 7.99 22.51
N ASP A 48 1.52 6.73 22.80
CA ASP A 48 2.16 5.89 23.81
C ASP A 48 3.65 5.65 23.58
N ASN A 49 4.09 5.60 22.30
CA ASN A 49 5.47 5.31 21.94
C ASN A 49 6.04 6.24 20.86
N ASP A 50 5.36 7.35 20.61
CA ASP A 50 5.70 8.34 19.57
C ASP A 50 6.04 7.65 18.23
N SER A 51 5.15 6.77 17.80
CA SER A 51 5.25 6.04 16.55
C SER A 51 4.19 6.49 15.56
N TYR A 52 4.46 6.23 14.28
CA TYR A 52 3.63 6.72 13.20
C TYR A 52 3.40 5.61 12.18
N ILE A 53 2.19 5.58 11.60
CA ILE A 53 1.92 4.89 10.35
C ILE A 53 1.68 5.96 9.30
N PHE A 54 2.58 6.05 8.32
CA PHE A 54 2.40 6.89 7.13
C PHE A 54 1.75 6.07 6.04
N PHE A 55 0.76 6.64 5.36
CA PHE A 55 0.14 6.02 4.18
C PHE A 55 -0.18 7.11 3.17
N LEU A 56 0.29 6.92 1.95
CA LEU A 56 0.25 7.96 0.93
C LEU A 56 -0.25 7.40 -0.40
N ALA A 57 -1.36 7.98 -0.83
CA ALA A 57 -1.88 7.88 -2.17
C ALA A 57 -1.99 9.27 -2.77
N GLN A 58 -2.03 9.37 -4.09
CA GLN A 58 -2.16 10.66 -4.80
C GLN A 58 -1.06 11.68 -4.41
N TRP A 59 0.12 11.19 -4.10
CA TRP A 59 1.24 11.94 -3.50
C TRP A 59 2.21 12.55 -4.53
N PHE A 60 2.05 12.27 -5.80
CA PHE A 60 2.93 12.73 -6.88
C PHE A 60 2.11 13.28 -8.06
N PRO A 61 2.68 14.19 -8.89
CA PRO A 61 2.02 14.67 -10.10
C PRO A 61 1.78 13.54 -11.10
N ARG A 62 0.53 13.37 -11.56
CA ARG A 62 0.12 12.32 -12.49
C ARG A 62 -0.29 12.89 -13.82
N MET A 63 -0.07 12.14 -14.91
CA MET A 63 -0.56 12.53 -16.23
C MET A 63 -2.07 12.49 -16.27
N VAL A 64 -2.64 13.56 -16.82
CA VAL A 64 -4.06 13.61 -17.15
C VAL A 64 -4.33 12.68 -18.32
N ALA A 65 -5.39 11.87 -18.22
CA ALA A 65 -5.81 11.00 -19.32
C ALA A 65 -6.37 11.82 -20.50
N TYR A 66 -6.13 11.32 -21.69
CA TYR A 66 -6.73 11.82 -22.92
C TYR A 66 -7.67 10.78 -23.49
N THR A 67 -8.91 11.19 -23.80
CA THR A 67 -9.90 10.31 -24.44
C THR A 67 -10.32 10.91 -25.78
N ASP A 68 -10.64 10.06 -26.74
CA ASP A 68 -11.05 10.48 -28.07
C ASP A 68 -12.43 11.18 -28.08
N TYR A 69 -13.31 10.83 -27.14
CA TYR A 69 -14.66 11.40 -27.06
C TYR A 69 -14.72 12.75 -26.27
N ALA A 70 -13.81 12.98 -25.33
CA ALA A 70 -13.85 14.15 -24.44
C ALA A 70 -12.54 14.95 -24.37
N GLY A 71 -11.47 14.48 -25.04
CA GLY A 71 -10.16 15.12 -25.00
C GLY A 71 -9.46 14.96 -23.64
N TRP A 72 -8.73 15.98 -23.22
CA TRP A 72 -8.02 15.98 -21.93
C TRP A 72 -8.99 16.01 -20.75
N GLN A 73 -8.85 15.04 -19.84
CA GLN A 73 -9.65 14.93 -18.61
C GLN A 73 -9.07 15.85 -17.51
N HIS A 74 -9.01 17.14 -17.78
CA HIS A 74 -8.32 18.14 -16.96
C HIS A 74 -9.22 18.83 -15.93
N LYS A 75 -10.07 18.09 -15.24
CA LYS A 75 -10.87 18.64 -14.14
C LYS A 75 -10.04 18.68 -12.87
N ALA A 76 -10.17 19.76 -12.10
CA ALA A 76 -9.60 19.87 -10.78
C ALA A 76 -10.20 18.83 -9.82
N PHE A 77 -9.46 18.46 -8.78
CA PHE A 77 -9.97 17.59 -7.72
C PHE A 77 -11.03 18.33 -6.89
N LEU A 78 -12.22 17.74 -6.80
CA LEU A 78 -13.38 18.33 -6.12
C LEU A 78 -13.73 17.62 -4.80
N GLY A 79 -12.86 16.75 -4.29
CA GLY A 79 -13.10 15.97 -3.08
C GLY A 79 -14.04 14.77 -3.26
N ARG A 80 -14.64 14.60 -4.43
CA ARG A 80 -15.54 13.48 -4.78
C ARG A 80 -15.23 12.99 -6.19
N GLY A 81 -15.42 11.69 -6.39
CA GLY A 81 -15.18 11.03 -7.68
C GLY A 81 -13.73 10.59 -7.87
N GLU A 82 -13.55 9.68 -8.80
CA GLU A 82 -12.27 9.09 -9.14
C GLU A 82 -11.68 9.75 -10.40
N PHE A 83 -10.35 9.77 -10.49
CA PHE A 83 -9.67 10.22 -11.69
C PHE A 83 -9.48 9.09 -12.69
N THR A 84 -9.66 9.38 -13.95
CA THR A 84 -9.18 8.53 -15.03
C THR A 84 -7.68 8.77 -15.19
N LEU A 85 -6.88 7.71 -15.01
CA LEU A 85 -5.43 7.75 -15.09
C LEU A 85 -4.93 6.84 -16.20
N GLU A 86 -3.83 7.23 -16.84
CA GLU A 86 -3.16 6.43 -17.84
C GLU A 86 -2.28 5.33 -17.22
N PHE A 87 -2.18 4.19 -17.91
CA PHE A 87 -1.26 3.15 -17.52
C PHE A 87 0.19 3.53 -17.79
N GLY A 88 1.06 3.24 -16.85
CA GLY A 88 2.50 3.48 -16.95
C GLY A 88 3.32 2.41 -16.23
N ASN A 89 4.63 2.48 -16.44
CA ASN A 89 5.60 1.72 -15.68
C ASN A 89 6.25 2.64 -14.65
N TYR A 90 6.42 2.14 -13.44
CA TYR A 90 6.90 2.91 -12.31
C TYR A 90 8.14 2.26 -11.70
N GLU A 91 9.18 3.06 -11.55
CA GLU A 91 10.36 2.74 -10.74
C GLU A 91 10.41 3.77 -9.61
N VAL A 92 10.14 3.33 -8.39
CA VAL A 92 9.96 4.23 -7.24
C VAL A 92 10.98 3.91 -6.16
N ALA A 93 11.65 4.96 -5.67
CA ALA A 93 12.57 4.88 -4.55
C ALA A 93 11.99 5.68 -3.37
N ILE A 94 11.72 4.99 -2.26
CA ILE A 94 11.12 5.56 -1.04
C ILE A 94 12.18 5.56 0.05
N THR A 95 12.60 6.74 0.47
CA THR A 95 13.58 6.89 1.55
C THR A 95 12.85 7.26 2.84
N VAL A 96 12.97 6.38 3.83
CA VAL A 96 12.32 6.49 5.14
C VAL A 96 13.34 6.29 6.26
N PRO A 97 13.02 6.64 7.52
CA PRO A 97 13.88 6.34 8.67
C PRO A 97 14.26 4.84 8.72
N ALA A 98 15.49 4.54 9.14
CA ALA A 98 16.09 3.22 9.04
C ALA A 98 15.31 2.08 9.73
N GLY A 99 14.50 2.41 10.75
CA GLY A 99 13.64 1.44 11.46
C GLY A 99 12.30 1.15 10.77
N HIS A 100 11.94 1.85 9.69
CA HIS A 100 10.67 1.64 9.01
C HIS A 100 10.67 0.43 8.09
N ILE A 101 9.55 -0.29 8.07
CA ILE A 101 9.15 -1.26 7.05
C ILE A 101 8.25 -0.54 6.06
N VAL A 102 8.43 -0.80 4.77
CA VAL A 102 7.65 -0.16 3.69
C VAL A 102 6.84 -1.21 2.95
N SER A 103 5.55 -0.94 2.79
CA SER A 103 4.65 -1.60 1.85
C SER A 103 4.34 -0.64 0.71
N ALA A 104 4.39 -1.09 -0.54
CA ALA A 104 4.13 -0.22 -1.68
C ALA A 104 3.65 -1.02 -2.90
N THR A 105 2.97 -0.33 -3.80
CA THR A 105 2.63 -0.84 -5.13
C THR A 105 3.88 -1.41 -5.82
N GLY A 106 3.80 -2.63 -6.34
CA GLY A 106 4.88 -3.28 -7.11
C GLY A 106 5.71 -4.28 -6.31
N GLU A 107 6.81 -4.68 -6.92
CA GLU A 107 7.76 -5.64 -6.36
C GLU A 107 8.95 -4.92 -5.73
N LEU A 108 9.34 -5.34 -4.54
CA LEU A 108 10.56 -4.87 -3.87
C LEU A 108 11.80 -5.42 -4.58
N THR A 109 12.62 -4.55 -5.15
CA THR A 109 13.78 -4.94 -5.98
C THR A 109 15.10 -4.98 -5.23
N ASN A 110 15.21 -4.35 -4.07
CA ASN A 110 16.44 -4.27 -3.28
C ASN A 110 16.29 -4.86 -1.86
N ALA A 111 15.60 -5.97 -1.73
CA ALA A 111 15.38 -6.65 -0.44
C ALA A 111 16.70 -6.93 0.33
N SER A 112 17.80 -7.17 -0.38
CA SER A 112 19.12 -7.39 0.24
C SER A 112 19.68 -6.18 0.99
N GLU A 113 19.28 -4.96 0.62
CA GLU A 113 19.74 -3.70 1.20
C GLU A 113 18.88 -3.28 2.41
N VAL A 114 17.57 -3.55 2.35
CA VAL A 114 16.60 -3.01 3.32
C VAL A 114 16.14 -4.01 4.36
N LEU A 115 16.08 -5.31 4.01
CA LEU A 115 15.68 -6.39 4.91
C LEU A 115 16.87 -7.08 5.57
N THR A 116 16.70 -7.50 6.80
CA THR A 116 17.67 -8.38 7.48
C THR A 116 17.76 -9.73 6.80
N LYS A 117 18.83 -10.48 7.08
CA LYS A 117 18.99 -11.85 6.56
C LYS A 117 17.83 -12.74 7.00
N ALA A 118 17.40 -12.64 8.25
CA ALA A 118 16.28 -13.43 8.79
C ALA A 118 14.96 -13.12 8.10
N GLN A 119 14.64 -11.82 7.88
CA GLN A 119 13.44 -11.40 7.15
C GLN A 119 13.42 -11.94 5.72
N ARG A 120 14.53 -11.86 4.99
CA ARG A 120 14.64 -12.42 3.63
C ARG A 120 14.46 -13.94 3.62
N GLN A 121 15.02 -14.65 4.59
CA GLN A 121 14.85 -16.10 4.70
C GLN A 121 13.40 -16.49 4.96
N ARG A 122 12.72 -15.76 5.85
CA ARG A 122 11.28 -15.97 6.13
C ARG A 122 10.42 -15.63 4.91
N LEU A 123 10.67 -14.52 4.22
CA LEU A 123 9.95 -14.16 3.00
C LEU A 123 10.10 -15.24 1.91
N ALA A 124 11.29 -15.82 1.77
CA ALA A 124 11.53 -16.92 0.83
C ALA A 124 10.82 -18.23 1.22
N GLN A 125 10.29 -18.35 2.44
CA GLN A 125 9.50 -19.50 2.92
C GLN A 125 7.99 -19.31 2.72
N ALA A 126 7.55 -18.18 2.14
CA ALA A 126 6.15 -17.97 1.82
C ALA A 126 5.60 -19.15 1.01
N ASN A 127 4.43 -19.64 1.38
CA ASN A 127 3.81 -20.82 0.82
C ASN A 127 2.30 -20.65 0.70
N THR A 128 1.62 -21.65 0.15
CA THR A 128 0.17 -21.62 -0.09
C THR A 128 -0.67 -22.11 1.10
N ALA A 129 -0.05 -22.61 2.15
CA ALA A 129 -0.76 -23.28 3.24
C ALA A 129 -1.08 -22.36 4.42
N THR A 130 -0.10 -21.58 4.87
CA THR A 130 -0.21 -20.74 6.05
C THR A 130 0.59 -19.46 5.91
N PRO A 131 0.18 -18.35 6.56
CA PRO A 131 0.96 -17.13 6.61
C PRO A 131 2.33 -17.35 7.27
N VAL A 132 3.36 -16.76 6.71
CA VAL A 132 4.72 -16.75 7.24
C VAL A 132 5.04 -15.33 7.69
N PHE A 133 5.33 -15.13 8.96
CA PHE A 133 5.75 -13.83 9.48
C PHE A 133 7.13 -13.44 8.95
N VAL A 134 7.19 -12.44 8.11
CA VAL A 134 8.44 -11.80 7.66
C VAL A 134 9.00 -10.88 8.74
N VAL A 135 8.12 -10.08 9.35
CA VAL A 135 8.37 -9.33 10.59
C VAL A 135 7.37 -9.84 11.62
N THR A 136 7.89 -10.42 12.72
CA THR A 136 7.03 -10.98 13.76
C THR A 136 6.40 -9.89 14.65
N PRO A 137 5.29 -10.18 15.36
CA PRO A 137 4.73 -9.25 16.35
C PRO A 137 5.76 -8.79 17.41
N GLN A 138 6.61 -9.69 17.86
CA GLN A 138 7.66 -9.38 18.85
C GLN A 138 8.73 -8.47 18.28
N GLU A 139 9.14 -8.67 17.01
CA GLU A 139 10.09 -7.77 16.33
C GLU A 139 9.51 -6.39 16.10
N ALA A 140 8.23 -6.30 15.71
CA ALA A 140 7.53 -5.02 15.54
C ALA A 140 7.43 -4.28 16.89
N LEU A 141 6.97 -4.96 17.94
CA LEU A 141 6.86 -4.43 19.29
C LEU A 141 8.22 -3.94 19.83
N ALA A 142 9.28 -4.73 19.62
CA ALA A 142 10.63 -4.33 20.02
C ALA A 142 11.10 -3.09 19.25
N ASN A 143 10.81 -3.02 17.95
CA ASN A 143 11.23 -1.90 17.09
C ASN A 143 10.50 -0.58 17.44
N GLU A 144 9.18 -0.64 17.71
CA GLU A 144 8.41 0.55 18.09
C GLU A 144 8.81 1.12 19.44
N ASN A 145 9.22 0.27 20.38
CA ASN A 145 9.60 0.65 21.75
C ASN A 145 11.09 0.97 21.93
N LEU A 146 11.88 1.01 20.85
CA LEU A 146 13.28 1.39 20.92
C LEU A 146 13.42 2.85 21.42
N THR A 147 14.13 3.02 22.54
CA THR A 147 14.50 4.35 23.09
C THR A 147 15.47 5.05 22.15
N ASP A 148 16.49 4.32 21.68
CA ASP A 148 17.44 4.81 20.69
C ASP A 148 16.97 4.41 19.29
N LYS A 149 16.16 5.27 18.67
CA LYS A 149 15.67 5.04 17.29
C LYS A 149 16.86 4.90 16.33
N PRO A 150 16.85 3.91 15.41
CA PRO A 150 17.94 3.76 14.46
C PRO A 150 18.21 5.07 13.71
N SER A 151 19.44 5.54 13.75
CA SER A 151 19.85 6.75 13.03
C SER A 151 19.94 6.49 11.52
N GLY A 152 19.71 7.54 10.73
CA GLY A 152 19.82 7.49 9.28
C GLY A 152 18.53 7.02 8.60
N SER A 153 18.67 6.65 7.34
CA SER A 153 17.55 6.28 6.48
C SER A 153 17.88 5.06 5.63
N LYS A 154 16.84 4.39 5.13
CA LYS A 154 16.94 3.32 4.13
C LYS A 154 16.09 3.70 2.91
N THR A 155 16.59 3.37 1.73
CA THR A 155 15.87 3.57 0.47
C THR A 155 15.34 2.23 -0.05
N TRP A 156 14.04 2.11 -0.05
CA TRP A 156 13.30 0.97 -0.60
C TRP A 156 13.00 1.23 -2.08
N ARG A 157 13.24 0.26 -2.95
CA ARG A 157 13.05 0.39 -4.40
C ARG A 157 12.00 -0.58 -4.89
N PHE A 158 11.02 -0.05 -5.59
CA PHE A 158 9.91 -0.82 -6.13
C PHE A 158 9.81 -0.66 -7.63
N ASN A 159 9.42 -1.74 -8.31
CA ASN A 159 9.11 -1.75 -9.73
C ASN A 159 7.67 -2.23 -9.93
N ALA A 160 6.90 -1.47 -10.70
CA ALA A 160 5.52 -1.81 -11.03
C ALA A 160 5.26 -1.55 -12.52
N GLN A 161 4.68 -2.53 -13.19
CA GLN A 161 4.48 -2.51 -14.63
C GLN A 161 2.99 -2.40 -14.98
N ARG A 162 2.68 -1.49 -15.92
CA ARG A 162 1.32 -1.30 -16.43
C ARG A 162 0.28 -1.06 -15.33
N ILE A 163 0.57 -0.10 -14.47
CA ILE A 163 -0.35 0.34 -13.40
C ILE A 163 -0.78 1.79 -13.65
N ARG A 164 -1.91 2.18 -13.06
CA ARG A 164 -2.46 3.54 -13.20
C ARG A 164 -2.13 4.45 -12.04
N ASP A 165 -1.79 3.91 -10.89
CA ASP A 165 -1.45 4.68 -9.70
C ASP A 165 -0.40 3.95 -8.86
N PHE A 166 0.21 4.65 -7.91
CA PHE A 166 1.20 4.10 -6.99
C PHE A 166 0.94 4.63 -5.59
N ALA A 167 0.65 3.73 -4.66
CA ALA A 167 0.48 4.04 -3.24
C ALA A 167 1.54 3.33 -2.40
N TRP A 168 1.80 3.84 -1.21
CA TRP A 168 2.75 3.25 -0.27
C TRP A 168 2.42 3.60 1.17
N SER A 169 2.89 2.77 2.08
CA SER A 169 2.79 2.98 3.52
C SER A 169 4.11 2.63 4.19
N SER A 170 4.41 3.24 5.33
CA SER A 170 5.58 2.89 6.11
C SER A 170 5.37 3.10 7.60
N SER A 171 5.90 2.19 8.39
CA SER A 171 5.90 2.29 9.84
C SER A 171 7.02 1.47 10.46
N ARG A 172 7.44 1.85 11.66
CA ARG A 172 8.26 1.00 12.53
C ARG A 172 7.40 0.00 13.33
N LYS A 173 6.07 0.17 13.33
CA LYS A 173 5.10 -0.70 14.02
C LYS A 173 4.68 -1.91 13.21
N PHE A 174 5.04 -2.00 11.92
CA PHE A 174 4.50 -3.03 11.06
C PHE A 174 5.00 -4.43 11.40
N ILE A 175 4.06 -5.29 11.77
CA ILE A 175 4.08 -6.72 11.55
C ILE A 175 3.90 -6.93 10.05
N TRP A 176 4.56 -7.92 9.49
CA TRP A 176 4.42 -8.28 8.09
C TRP A 176 4.36 -9.78 7.96
N ASP A 177 3.27 -10.29 7.43
CA ASP A 177 3.15 -11.68 7.03
C ASP A 177 2.88 -11.84 5.53
N ALA A 178 3.12 -13.05 5.01
CA ALA A 178 3.05 -13.35 3.59
C ALA A 178 2.61 -14.78 3.31
N MET A 179 1.84 -14.95 2.21
CA MET A 179 1.45 -16.22 1.61
C MET A 179 1.64 -16.18 0.11
N LEU A 180 1.61 -17.34 -0.55
CA LEU A 180 1.51 -17.44 -2.00
C LEU A 180 0.08 -17.83 -2.42
N HIS A 181 -0.49 -17.10 -3.35
CA HIS A 181 -1.64 -17.52 -4.13
C HIS A 181 -1.15 -18.17 -5.42
N SER A 182 -1.59 -19.41 -5.67
CA SER A 182 -1.20 -20.16 -6.87
C SER A 182 -2.27 -20.02 -7.95
N GLN A 183 -1.85 -19.58 -9.14
CA GLN A 183 -2.69 -19.44 -10.33
C GLN A 183 -1.93 -19.96 -11.59
N PRO A 184 -1.71 -21.28 -11.69
CA PRO A 184 -0.84 -21.86 -12.71
C PRO A 184 -1.36 -21.60 -14.12
N GLY A 185 -0.45 -21.19 -15.01
CA GLY A 185 -0.76 -20.81 -16.39
C GLY A 185 -1.16 -19.36 -16.61
N ALA A 186 -1.32 -18.57 -15.53
CA ALA A 186 -1.49 -17.13 -15.59
C ALA A 186 -0.19 -16.41 -15.93
N LYS A 187 -0.24 -15.09 -16.12
CA LYS A 187 0.98 -14.27 -16.35
C LYS A 187 2.01 -14.39 -15.21
N HIS A 188 1.54 -14.56 -14.00
CA HIS A 188 2.32 -14.84 -12.80
C HIS A 188 1.75 -16.12 -12.18
N ASP A 189 2.47 -17.22 -12.24
CA ASP A 189 2.02 -18.50 -11.68
C ASP A 189 1.74 -18.46 -10.17
N ASN A 190 2.40 -17.52 -9.49
CA ASN A 190 2.19 -17.23 -8.08
C ASN A 190 2.09 -15.73 -7.86
N VAL A 191 1.17 -15.34 -6.97
CA VAL A 191 1.04 -13.97 -6.45
C VAL A 191 1.46 -13.96 -4.99
N LEU A 192 2.36 -13.07 -4.62
CA LEU A 192 2.76 -12.88 -3.24
C LEU A 192 1.72 -12.00 -2.54
N ALA A 193 0.85 -12.63 -1.75
CA ALA A 193 -0.11 -11.96 -0.89
C ALA A 193 0.56 -11.57 0.44
N MET A 194 0.36 -10.34 0.89
CA MET A 194 1.01 -9.81 2.08
C MET A 194 0.07 -8.96 2.91
N SER A 195 0.26 -8.95 4.23
CA SER A 195 -0.40 -8.01 5.12
C SER A 195 0.61 -7.27 5.99
N PHE A 196 0.32 -5.97 6.22
CA PHE A 196 1.12 -5.07 7.04
C PHE A 196 0.21 -4.37 8.04
N TYR A 197 0.49 -4.52 9.32
CA TYR A 197 -0.39 -4.02 10.38
C TYR A 197 0.38 -3.82 11.69
N PRO A 198 -0.11 -2.94 12.60
CA PRO A 198 0.48 -2.76 13.91
C PRO A 198 -0.02 -3.81 14.91
N ASN A 199 0.63 -3.89 16.09
CA ASN A 199 0.20 -4.81 17.16
C ASN A 199 -1.23 -4.54 17.65
N GLU A 200 -1.74 -3.33 17.52
CA GLU A 200 -3.11 -2.96 17.86
C GLU A 200 -4.18 -3.61 16.96
N ALA A 201 -3.76 -4.20 15.85
CA ALA A 201 -4.63 -4.95 14.94
C ALA A 201 -4.68 -6.45 15.25
N GLU A 202 -3.88 -6.92 16.21
CA GLU A 202 -3.88 -8.31 16.66
C GLU A 202 -5.09 -8.65 17.56
N PRO A 203 -5.53 -9.91 17.61
CA PRO A 203 -5.07 -11.06 16.81
C PRO A 203 -5.74 -11.16 15.43
N ALA A 204 -6.66 -10.29 15.15
CA ALA A 204 -7.55 -10.37 14.01
C ALA A 204 -6.82 -10.34 12.67
N TRP A 205 -5.82 -9.46 12.54
CA TRP A 205 -5.10 -9.32 11.29
C TRP A 205 -4.19 -10.50 10.99
N SER A 206 -3.48 -11.04 11.97
CA SER A 206 -2.64 -12.21 11.78
C SER A 206 -3.44 -13.48 11.47
N GLN A 207 -4.67 -13.56 11.99
CA GLN A 207 -5.53 -14.72 11.76
C GLN A 207 -6.21 -14.70 10.39
N TYR A 208 -6.57 -13.51 9.88
CA TYR A 208 -7.51 -13.43 8.73
C TYR A 208 -7.00 -12.60 7.56
N SER A 209 -6.17 -11.57 7.73
CA SER A 209 -5.94 -10.57 6.68
C SER A 209 -5.33 -11.17 5.41
N THR A 210 -4.18 -11.83 5.48
CA THR A 210 -3.53 -12.41 4.29
C THR A 210 -4.34 -13.56 3.70
N GLN A 211 -5.05 -14.32 4.53
CA GLN A 211 -5.97 -15.35 4.04
C GLN A 211 -7.16 -14.74 3.29
N ALA A 212 -7.66 -13.59 3.74
CA ALA A 212 -8.73 -12.86 3.03
C ALA A 212 -8.24 -12.33 1.68
N VAL A 213 -7.01 -11.84 1.57
CA VAL A 213 -6.39 -11.49 0.28
C VAL A 213 -6.35 -12.71 -0.64
N ILE A 214 -5.88 -13.87 -0.17
CA ILE A 214 -5.88 -15.13 -0.96
C ILE A 214 -7.28 -15.49 -1.42
N HIS A 215 -8.26 -15.47 -0.50
CA HIS A 215 -9.65 -15.78 -0.81
C HIS A 215 -10.22 -14.82 -1.87
N THR A 216 -9.93 -13.54 -1.77
CA THR A 216 -10.37 -12.52 -2.74
C THR A 216 -9.77 -12.79 -4.13
N LEU A 217 -8.46 -13.07 -4.20
CA LEU A 217 -7.79 -13.45 -5.45
C LEU A 217 -8.43 -14.69 -6.08
N ASP A 218 -8.69 -15.74 -5.30
CA ASP A 218 -9.31 -16.97 -5.77
C ASP A 218 -10.73 -16.73 -6.32
N ILE A 219 -11.57 -16.03 -5.54
CA ILE A 219 -12.97 -15.81 -5.92
C ILE A 219 -13.07 -14.89 -7.14
N TYR A 220 -12.37 -13.76 -7.15
CA TYR A 220 -12.48 -12.80 -8.25
C TYR A 220 -11.88 -13.31 -9.54
N SER A 221 -10.81 -14.10 -9.48
CA SER A 221 -10.26 -14.75 -10.67
C SER A 221 -11.24 -15.70 -11.33
N ARG A 222 -12.09 -16.41 -10.56
CA ARG A 222 -13.15 -17.29 -11.10
C ARG A 222 -14.26 -16.53 -11.84
N PHE A 223 -14.53 -15.29 -11.43
CA PHE A 223 -15.61 -14.49 -12.02
C PHE A 223 -15.13 -13.52 -13.10
N SER A 224 -13.83 -13.29 -13.24
CA SER A 224 -13.27 -12.35 -14.23
C SER A 224 -12.07 -12.94 -14.97
N PHE A 225 -10.88 -12.73 -14.48
CA PHE A 225 -9.60 -13.18 -15.05
C PHE A 225 -8.57 -13.33 -13.94
N ASP A 226 -7.51 -14.11 -14.21
CA ASP A 226 -6.41 -14.28 -13.27
C ASP A 226 -5.78 -12.94 -12.90
N TYR A 227 -5.39 -12.81 -11.64
CA TYR A 227 -4.82 -11.55 -11.14
C TYR A 227 -3.53 -11.20 -11.91
N PRO A 228 -3.47 -10.04 -12.57
CA PRO A 228 -2.42 -9.74 -13.56
C PRO A 228 -1.09 -9.27 -12.98
N TYR A 229 -0.99 -9.14 -11.66
CA TYR A 229 0.16 -8.57 -10.96
C TYR A 229 0.86 -9.60 -10.06
N PRO A 230 2.17 -9.38 -9.74
CA PRO A 230 2.96 -10.34 -8.97
C PRO A 230 2.72 -10.28 -7.46
N THR A 231 2.14 -9.19 -6.95
CA THR A 231 1.90 -8.99 -5.51
C THR A 231 0.50 -8.45 -5.25
N ALA A 232 -0.08 -8.78 -4.08
CA ALA A 232 -1.31 -8.19 -3.58
C ALA A 232 -1.13 -7.92 -2.07
N GLN A 233 -1.43 -6.70 -1.62
CA GLN A 233 -1.10 -6.29 -0.26
C GLN A 233 -2.30 -5.66 0.44
N SER A 234 -2.53 -6.03 1.70
CA SER A 234 -3.47 -5.40 2.61
C SER A 234 -2.69 -4.67 3.70
N VAL A 235 -2.93 -3.39 3.87
CA VAL A 235 -2.21 -2.56 4.84
C VAL A 235 -3.21 -1.91 5.80
N ASN A 236 -3.01 -2.15 7.09
CA ASN A 236 -3.79 -1.48 8.11
C ASN A 236 -3.34 -0.03 8.28
N THR A 237 -4.25 0.89 8.05
CA THR A 237 -4.02 2.34 8.16
C THR A 237 -5.24 2.99 8.83
N TRP A 238 -5.23 4.31 9.01
CA TRP A 238 -6.39 5.07 9.48
C TRP A 238 -7.44 5.34 8.39
N GLU A 239 -7.35 4.72 7.22
CA GLU A 239 -8.33 4.88 6.13
C GLU A 239 -9.72 4.41 6.59
N ARG A 240 -10.72 5.28 6.53
CA ARG A 240 -12.10 4.96 6.93
C ARG A 240 -12.75 4.03 5.90
N GLY A 241 -12.91 2.78 6.28
CA GLY A 241 -13.41 1.73 5.39
C GLY A 241 -12.26 1.02 4.68
N GLY A 242 -12.11 1.25 3.40
CA GLY A 242 -11.02 0.70 2.59
C GLY A 242 -10.84 1.48 1.32
N MET A 243 -9.61 1.47 0.79
CA MET A 243 -9.30 2.04 -0.51
C MET A 243 -8.29 1.17 -1.25
N GLU A 244 -8.66 0.76 -2.44
CA GLU A 244 -7.86 -0.11 -3.30
C GLU A 244 -7.04 0.68 -4.32
N TYR A 245 -5.73 0.43 -4.33
CA TYR A 245 -4.78 0.89 -5.33
C TYR A 245 -4.16 -0.32 -6.04
N PRO A 246 -3.51 -0.17 -7.18
CA PRO A 246 -2.83 -1.29 -7.83
C PRO A 246 -1.89 -2.03 -6.86
N MET A 247 -2.13 -3.31 -6.63
CA MET A 247 -1.34 -4.21 -5.78
C MET A 247 -1.31 -3.88 -4.28
N ILE A 248 -2.04 -2.87 -3.80
CA ILE A 248 -2.06 -2.47 -2.40
C ILE A 248 -3.42 -1.88 -2.03
N THR A 249 -3.96 -2.30 -0.90
CA THR A 249 -5.19 -1.74 -0.32
C THR A 249 -4.90 -1.19 1.07
N PHE A 250 -5.51 -0.05 1.39
CA PHE A 250 -5.53 0.51 2.73
C PHE A 250 -6.84 0.16 3.40
N ASN A 251 -6.78 -0.45 4.58
CA ASN A 251 -7.93 -0.95 5.33
C ASN A 251 -7.87 -0.43 6.77
N GLY A 252 -8.91 0.30 7.19
CA GLY A 252 -8.92 1.03 8.45
C GLY A 252 -9.45 0.27 9.65
N TYR A 253 -9.91 -0.99 9.48
CA TYR A 253 -10.49 -1.73 10.60
C TYR A 253 -9.41 -2.24 11.57
N ARG A 254 -9.65 -1.98 12.86
CA ARG A 254 -8.98 -2.63 14.00
C ARG A 254 -10.02 -3.09 15.01
N PRO A 255 -9.83 -4.24 15.68
CA PRO A 255 -10.69 -4.61 16.80
C PRO A 255 -10.60 -3.52 17.87
N SER A 256 -11.74 -3.00 18.32
CA SER A 256 -11.72 -2.10 19.48
C SER A 256 -11.40 -2.91 20.73
N VAL A 257 -10.39 -2.49 21.48
CA VAL A 257 -10.09 -3.04 22.82
C VAL A 257 -11.21 -2.70 23.83
N GLU A 258 -12.09 -1.76 23.48
CA GLU A 258 -13.23 -1.35 24.28
C GLU A 258 -14.51 -2.09 23.88
N LYS A 259 -14.97 -2.87 24.75
CA LYS A 259 -16.16 -3.68 24.84
C LYS A 259 -15.94 -5.16 24.50
N LYS A 260 -15.35 -5.87 25.45
CA LYS A 260 -15.94 -7.14 25.80
C LYS A 260 -17.36 -6.80 26.24
N ASP A 261 -18.36 -7.18 25.46
CA ASP A 261 -19.68 -7.33 26.03
C ASP A 261 -19.58 -8.40 27.13
N ASP A 262 -20.59 -8.48 27.99
CA ASP A 262 -20.59 -9.47 29.07
C ASP A 262 -20.52 -10.94 28.58
N SER A 263 -20.58 -11.20 27.27
CA SER A 263 -20.45 -12.54 26.63
C SER A 263 -19.01 -12.91 26.30
N GLY A 264 -18.11 -11.97 26.18
CA GLY A 264 -16.69 -12.22 25.88
C GLY A 264 -16.41 -12.64 24.44
N GLU A 265 -17.38 -12.53 23.54
CA GLU A 265 -17.21 -12.85 22.11
C GLU A 265 -16.62 -11.66 21.36
N GLU A 266 -15.56 -11.92 20.60
CA GLU A 266 -14.98 -10.95 19.66
C GLU A 266 -15.89 -10.81 18.44
N ASP A 267 -16.03 -9.59 17.92
CA ASP A 267 -16.85 -9.34 16.73
C ASP A 267 -16.15 -9.80 15.45
N GLU A 268 -16.10 -11.13 15.25
CA GLU A 268 -15.55 -11.78 14.04
C GLU A 268 -16.26 -11.31 12.74
N ALA A 269 -17.49 -10.81 12.83
CA ALA A 269 -18.29 -10.44 11.66
C ALA A 269 -17.78 -9.15 11.02
N ALA A 270 -17.31 -8.19 11.81
CA ALA A 270 -16.77 -6.93 11.32
C ALA A 270 -15.44 -7.11 10.57
N LEU A 271 -14.61 -8.05 11.01
CA LEU A 271 -13.35 -8.42 10.37
C LEU A 271 -13.53 -9.02 8.97
N LYS A 272 -14.47 -9.93 8.83
CA LYS A 272 -14.79 -10.57 7.54
C LYS A 272 -15.29 -9.55 6.51
N THR A 273 -15.95 -8.49 6.96
CA THR A 273 -16.52 -7.47 6.07
C THR A 273 -15.45 -6.48 5.56
N CYS A 274 -14.43 -6.18 6.35
CA CYS A 274 -13.40 -5.20 5.99
C CYS A 274 -12.40 -5.73 4.93
N ASN A 275 -12.03 -7.00 5.02
CA ASN A 275 -11.05 -7.60 4.12
C ASN A 275 -11.63 -8.01 2.73
N CYS A 276 -12.95 -7.99 2.56
CA CYS A 276 -13.58 -8.26 1.25
C CYS A 276 -13.42 -7.12 0.22
N ARG A 277 -12.76 -6.02 0.56
CA ARG A 277 -12.46 -4.92 -0.36
C ARG A 277 -11.03 -4.94 -0.92
N ALA A 278 -10.21 -5.88 -0.52
CA ALA A 278 -8.83 -6.03 -1.01
C ALA A 278 -8.74 -6.55 -2.45
#